data_6d0a92c3258603a1f4976da62e4c0dd2
#
_entry.id   6d0a92c3258603a1f4976da62e4c0dd2
#
_cell.length_a   1.000
_cell.length_b   1.000
_cell.length_c   1.000
_cell.angle_alpha   90.00
_cell.angle_beta   90.00
_cell.angle_gamma   90.00
#
_symmetry.space_group_name_H-M   'P 1'
#
loop_
_entity.id
_entity.type
_entity.pdbx_description
1 polymer ?
#
loop_
_entity_poly.entity_id
_entity_poly.type
_entity_poly.pdbx_seq_one_letter_code
_entity_poly.pdbx_strand_id
1 'polypeptide(L)'
;GDFTRGGFTHGMTRGSRHGDEGLKIGRETMQPLWDFMNEAQHDQKPFFVWYAPLLPHDPHTPPERLLAKYRDLAPSLHVARYWAMIEWFDETCGALLQFLDDRNLADNTLVVYAADNGWIQDPGSPRYAPRSKQSQYDGGLRTPIMVRWPARAQPTDSPHLASSIDLAPTVLHAAGVSVPPTLQGINLLDAKAVASRRAIYGAVFTHDSQDITRPAASVRWRWIMEGHRKLIIPNPAREPAAVPELYDMTLDDEETRNLAADRPEEVKALTRRLDDWWTP
;
A
#
# COMPACT_ATOMS: atom_id res chain seq x y z
N GLY A 1 10.92 16.34 8.08
CA GLY A 1 10.05 16.35 9.24
C GLY A 1 10.74 15.83 10.48
N ASP A 2 10.24 16.19 11.64
CA ASP A 2 10.75 15.69 12.91
C ASP A 2 10.13 14.30 13.17
N PHE A 3 10.92 13.26 13.01
CA PHE A 3 10.46 11.88 13.21
C PHE A 3 10.03 11.59 14.66
N THR A 4 10.54 12.34 15.63
CA THR A 4 10.17 12.17 17.06
C THR A 4 8.69 12.50 17.30
N ARG A 5 8.09 13.40 16.51
CA ARG A 5 6.65 13.68 16.55
C ARG A 5 5.79 12.48 16.15
N GLY A 6 6.34 11.56 15.35
CA GLY A 6 5.71 10.29 15.02
C GLY A 6 5.97 9.18 16.04
N GLY A 7 6.68 9.48 17.13
CA GLY A 7 7.04 8.51 18.15
C GLY A 7 8.27 7.66 17.82
N PHE A 8 8.97 7.96 16.72
CA PHE A 8 10.19 7.23 16.35
C PHE A 8 11.39 7.72 17.14
N THR A 9 12.25 6.79 17.56
CA THR A 9 13.50 7.09 18.27
C THR A 9 14.66 7.36 17.31
N HIS A 10 14.60 6.77 16.12
CA HIS A 10 15.59 6.89 15.05
C HIS A 10 14.88 7.21 13.74
N GLY A 11 15.56 7.89 12.84
CA GLY A 11 15.00 8.18 11.53
C GLY A 11 15.80 9.23 10.77
N MET A 12 15.35 9.51 9.55
CA MET A 12 15.97 10.52 8.70
C MET A 12 15.47 11.91 9.09
N THR A 13 16.38 12.77 9.50
CA THR A 13 16.08 14.13 9.96
C THR A 13 15.82 15.11 8.82
N ARG A 14 16.27 14.77 7.61
CA ARG A 14 16.14 15.58 6.40
C ARG A 14 15.55 14.72 5.30
N GLY A 15 14.24 14.62 5.26
CA GLY A 15 13.51 14.07 4.15
C GLY A 15 12.64 15.17 3.60
N SER A 16 12.97 15.73 2.49
CA SER A 16 12.06 16.46 1.64
C SER A 16 11.82 15.68 0.37
N ARG A 17 10.99 16.18 -0.50
CA ARG A 17 10.63 15.54 -1.76
C ARG A 17 11.83 14.89 -2.47
N HIS A 18 11.83 13.55 -2.62
CA HIS A 18 12.54 12.79 -3.65
C HIS A 18 14.07 13.02 -3.82
N GLY A 19 14.77 13.69 -2.93
CA GLY A 19 16.12 14.08 -3.26
C GLY A 19 17.16 14.12 -2.16
N ASP A 20 16.81 13.79 -0.92
CA ASP A 20 17.70 13.99 0.22
C ASP A 20 18.34 12.67 0.72
N GLU A 21 18.85 12.70 1.93
CA GLU A 21 19.46 11.58 2.63
C GLU A 21 18.58 10.30 2.59
N GLY A 22 17.24 10.46 2.54
CA GLY A 22 16.31 9.35 2.38
C GLY A 22 16.50 8.53 1.11
N LEU A 23 17.02 9.13 0.02
CA LEU A 23 17.35 8.39 -1.19
C LEU A 23 18.55 7.46 -1.02
N LYS A 24 19.42 7.70 -0.07
CA LYS A 24 20.58 6.86 0.17
C LYS A 24 20.21 5.51 0.74
N ILE A 25 19.17 5.45 1.59
CA ILE A 25 18.70 4.20 2.17
C ILE A 25 18.04 3.34 1.09
N GLY A 26 18.54 2.14 0.94
CA GLY A 26 18.15 1.19 -0.11
C GLY A 26 18.89 1.40 -1.45
N ARG A 27 19.39 2.61 -1.73
CA ARG A 27 20.14 2.87 -2.98
C ARG A 27 21.66 2.80 -2.78
N GLU A 28 22.17 3.35 -1.70
CA GLU A 28 23.60 3.40 -1.40
C GLU A 28 23.94 2.52 -0.19
N THR A 29 23.08 2.48 0.80
CA THR A 29 23.33 1.77 2.06
C THR A 29 22.06 1.32 2.75
N MET A 30 22.18 0.23 3.51
CA MET A 30 21.18 -0.22 4.49
C MET A 30 21.69 -0.03 5.93
N GLN A 31 22.89 0.55 6.09
CA GLN A 31 23.59 0.60 7.37
C GLN A 31 22.79 1.21 8.52
N PRO A 32 22.02 2.31 8.33
CA PRO A 32 21.22 2.88 9.43
C PRO A 32 20.18 1.91 10.02
N LEU A 33 19.64 0.99 9.20
CA LEU A 33 18.73 -0.03 9.69
C LEU A 33 19.49 -1.10 10.48
N TRP A 34 20.66 -1.51 9.98
CA TRP A 34 21.50 -2.50 10.64
C TRP A 34 21.98 -1.99 12.01
N ASP A 35 22.42 -0.74 12.09
CA ASP A 35 22.87 -0.12 13.33
C ASP A 35 21.74 -0.07 14.36
N PHE A 36 20.57 0.39 13.96
CA PHE A 36 19.40 0.45 14.84
C PHE A 36 18.98 -0.93 15.37
N MET A 37 18.88 -1.93 14.49
CA MET A 37 18.47 -3.28 14.92
C MET A 37 19.54 -3.96 15.77
N ASN A 38 20.83 -3.73 15.49
CA ASN A 38 21.94 -4.21 16.34
C ASN A 38 21.93 -3.57 17.73
N GLU A 39 21.67 -2.23 17.80
CA GLU A 39 21.53 -1.52 19.06
C GLU A 39 20.37 -2.08 19.89
N ALA A 40 19.19 -2.22 19.27
CA ALA A 40 18.02 -2.79 19.95
C ALA A 40 18.29 -4.22 20.45
N GLN A 41 18.97 -5.06 19.66
CA GLN A 41 19.35 -6.41 20.06
C GLN A 41 20.35 -6.41 21.22
N HIS A 42 21.38 -5.55 21.17
CA HIS A 42 22.36 -5.39 22.25
C HIS A 42 21.68 -4.96 23.56
N ASP A 43 20.73 -4.03 23.48
CA ASP A 43 19.98 -3.52 24.62
C ASP A 43 18.85 -4.46 25.09
N GLN A 44 18.66 -5.58 24.41
CA GLN A 44 17.57 -6.55 24.66
C GLN A 44 16.17 -5.89 24.57
N LYS A 45 16.01 -4.91 23.69
CA LYS A 45 14.75 -4.21 23.46
C LYS A 45 14.05 -4.73 22.21
N PRO A 46 12.72 -4.80 22.18
CA PRO A 46 11.98 -4.99 20.93
C PRO A 46 12.20 -3.81 20.00
N PHE A 47 12.14 -4.06 18.70
CA PHE A 47 12.24 -3.01 17.70
C PHE A 47 11.01 -2.97 16.78
N PHE A 48 10.72 -1.79 16.26
CA PHE A 48 9.80 -1.54 15.17
C PHE A 48 10.54 -0.75 14.09
N VAL A 49 10.64 -1.31 12.90
CA VAL A 49 11.27 -0.67 11.74
C VAL A 49 10.22 -0.37 10.70
N TRP A 50 10.08 0.88 10.32
CA TRP A 50 9.33 1.28 9.13
C TRP A 50 10.32 1.61 8.02
N TYR A 51 10.57 0.62 7.17
CA TYR A 51 11.41 0.77 6.00
C TYR A 51 10.56 1.21 4.81
N ALA A 52 10.60 2.49 4.48
CA ALA A 52 9.88 3.10 3.37
C ALA A 52 10.85 3.83 2.45
N PRO A 53 11.67 3.10 1.67
CA PRO A 53 12.60 3.71 0.72
C PRO A 53 11.83 4.35 -0.43
N LEU A 54 12.46 5.33 -1.11
CA LEU A 54 11.94 5.88 -2.36
C LEU A 54 12.24 4.93 -3.54
N LEU A 55 11.92 3.64 -3.38
CA LEU A 55 12.00 2.60 -4.38
C LEU A 55 10.65 1.88 -4.46
N PRO A 56 10.10 1.64 -5.63
CA PRO A 56 10.55 1.97 -6.99
C PRO A 56 10.11 3.36 -7.51
N HIS A 57 9.83 4.33 -6.65
CA HIS A 57 9.31 5.65 -7.03
C HIS A 57 10.18 6.36 -8.09
N ASP A 58 9.54 7.15 -8.97
CA ASP A 58 10.25 7.99 -9.93
C ASP A 58 11.11 9.10 -9.26
N PRO A 59 12.20 9.56 -9.90
CA PRO A 59 12.68 9.20 -11.23
C PRO A 59 13.28 7.79 -11.28
N HIS A 60 12.92 7.04 -12.33
CA HIS A 60 13.41 5.68 -12.51
C HIS A 60 14.86 5.70 -13.03
N THR A 61 15.80 5.60 -12.09
CA THR A 61 17.26 5.64 -12.32
C THR A 61 17.94 4.38 -11.79
N PRO A 62 17.54 3.18 -12.28
CA PRO A 62 18.15 1.94 -11.81
C PRO A 62 19.62 1.85 -12.21
N PRO A 63 20.44 1.10 -11.45
CA PRO A 63 21.80 0.78 -11.89
C PRO A 63 21.78 -0.04 -13.19
N GLU A 64 22.79 0.18 -14.04
CA GLU A 64 22.86 -0.45 -15.36
C GLU A 64 22.83 -1.98 -15.31
N ARG A 65 23.41 -2.60 -14.28
CA ARG A 65 23.39 -4.05 -14.07
C ARG A 65 21.97 -4.64 -14.01
N LEU A 66 21.00 -3.87 -13.52
CA LEU A 66 19.60 -4.26 -13.46
C LEU A 66 18.85 -3.86 -14.73
N LEU A 67 19.09 -2.65 -15.23
CA LEU A 67 18.46 -2.18 -16.46
C LEU A 67 18.77 -3.08 -17.65
N ALA A 68 19.98 -3.58 -17.77
CA ALA A 68 20.40 -4.48 -18.84
C ALA A 68 19.57 -5.77 -18.92
N LYS A 69 19.05 -6.26 -17.77
CA LYS A 69 18.19 -7.47 -17.75
C LYS A 69 16.83 -7.27 -18.43
N TYR A 70 16.31 -6.04 -18.43
CA TYR A 70 14.94 -5.75 -18.88
C TYR A 70 14.86 -4.97 -20.19
N ARG A 71 15.98 -4.42 -20.65
CA ARG A 71 16.03 -3.53 -21.84
C ARG A 71 15.40 -4.12 -23.08
N ASP A 72 15.68 -5.39 -23.33
CA ASP A 72 15.21 -6.11 -24.53
C ASP A 72 13.92 -6.93 -24.26
N LEU A 73 13.51 -7.03 -23.00
CA LEU A 73 12.31 -7.77 -22.59
C LEU A 73 11.07 -6.88 -22.45
N ALA A 74 11.28 -5.62 -22.09
CA ALA A 74 10.19 -4.71 -21.81
C ALA A 74 9.67 -4.03 -23.09
N PRO A 75 8.38 -3.65 -23.15
CA PRO A 75 7.79 -2.99 -24.31
C PRO A 75 8.36 -1.59 -24.58
N SER A 76 9.06 -1.00 -23.62
CA SER A 76 9.76 0.27 -23.77
C SER A 76 10.85 0.48 -22.72
N LEU A 77 11.73 1.43 -22.96
CA LEU A 77 12.77 1.81 -22.00
C LEU A 77 12.18 2.34 -20.67
N HIS A 78 11.02 2.98 -20.70
CA HIS A 78 10.34 3.44 -19.48
C HIS A 78 9.89 2.27 -18.62
N VAL A 79 9.31 1.25 -19.24
CA VAL A 79 8.90 0.01 -18.54
C VAL A 79 10.12 -0.78 -18.06
N ALA A 80 11.18 -0.89 -18.88
CA ALA A 80 12.43 -1.55 -18.48
C ALA A 80 13.05 -0.91 -17.22
N ARG A 81 13.09 0.41 -17.18
CA ARG A 81 13.57 1.16 -16.01
C ARG A 81 12.72 0.89 -14.77
N TYR A 82 11.41 0.90 -14.92
CA TYR A 82 10.50 0.64 -13.80
C TYR A 82 10.67 -0.78 -13.25
N TRP A 83 10.75 -1.80 -14.11
CA TRP A 83 11.00 -3.19 -13.70
C TRP A 83 12.34 -3.33 -12.98
N ALA A 84 13.37 -2.68 -13.49
CA ALA A 84 14.69 -2.66 -12.85
C ALA A 84 14.69 -1.95 -11.48
N MET A 85 13.84 -0.93 -11.30
CA MET A 85 13.64 -0.30 -9.98
C MET A 85 12.93 -1.22 -8.99
N ILE A 86 11.97 -2.03 -9.47
CA ILE A 86 11.29 -3.03 -8.64
C ILE A 86 12.28 -4.10 -8.18
N GLU A 87 13.12 -4.62 -9.09
CA GLU A 87 14.16 -5.59 -8.71
C GLU A 87 15.17 -4.98 -7.72
N TRP A 88 15.53 -3.72 -7.91
CA TRP A 88 16.40 -3.05 -6.95
C TRP A 88 15.78 -2.96 -5.55
N PHE A 89 14.50 -2.66 -5.47
CA PHE A 89 13.77 -2.69 -4.19
C PHE A 89 13.74 -4.11 -3.60
N ASP A 90 13.48 -5.12 -4.42
CA ASP A 90 13.45 -6.53 -4.01
C ASP A 90 14.79 -6.97 -3.42
N GLU A 91 15.93 -6.56 -4.01
CA GLU A 91 17.27 -6.80 -3.45
C GLU A 91 17.40 -6.24 -2.02
N THR A 92 16.82 -5.08 -1.74
CA THR A 92 16.87 -4.49 -0.38
C THR A 92 15.98 -5.24 0.60
N CYS A 93 14.83 -5.75 0.14
CA CYS A 93 13.95 -6.61 0.92
C CYS A 93 14.66 -7.94 1.24
N GLY A 94 15.32 -8.53 0.24
CA GLY A 94 16.15 -9.72 0.43
C GLY A 94 17.25 -9.52 1.47
N ALA A 95 17.94 -8.37 1.44
CA ALA A 95 18.98 -8.04 2.41
C ALA A 95 18.41 -7.88 3.84
N LEU A 96 17.20 -7.34 3.99
CA LEU A 96 16.52 -7.26 5.30
C LEU A 96 16.17 -8.65 5.84
N LEU A 97 15.60 -9.52 5.00
CA LEU A 97 15.26 -10.88 5.40
C LEU A 97 16.51 -11.68 5.77
N GLN A 98 17.58 -11.57 4.98
CA GLN A 98 18.85 -12.22 5.27
C GLN A 98 19.46 -11.74 6.59
N PHE A 99 19.38 -10.42 6.89
CA PHE A 99 19.83 -9.87 8.17
C PHE A 99 19.10 -10.51 9.36
N LEU A 100 17.77 -10.70 9.24
CA LEU A 100 16.99 -11.36 10.30
C LEU A 100 17.37 -12.82 10.47
N ASP A 101 17.57 -13.53 9.36
CA ASP A 101 17.96 -14.95 9.37
C ASP A 101 19.36 -15.13 9.97
N ASP A 102 20.36 -14.36 9.56
CA ASP A 102 21.74 -14.42 10.06
C ASP A 102 21.87 -14.17 11.58
N ARG A 103 20.89 -13.47 12.15
CA ARG A 103 20.85 -13.14 13.59
C ARG A 103 19.87 -13.98 14.39
N ASN A 104 19.25 -14.98 13.77
CA ASN A 104 18.20 -15.81 14.39
C ASN A 104 17.02 -14.97 14.93
N LEU A 105 16.68 -13.87 14.25
CA LEU A 105 15.57 -13.00 14.63
C LEU A 105 14.28 -13.31 13.86
N ALA A 106 14.35 -14.05 12.76
CA ALA A 106 13.23 -14.27 11.84
C ALA A 106 12.00 -14.86 12.53
N ASP A 107 12.18 -15.85 13.41
CA ASP A 107 11.07 -16.52 14.09
C ASP A 107 10.35 -15.62 15.11
N ASN A 108 11.02 -14.58 15.60
CA ASN A 108 10.46 -13.61 16.54
C ASN A 108 10.20 -12.23 15.90
N THR A 109 10.15 -12.16 14.58
CA THR A 109 9.89 -10.91 13.85
C THR A 109 8.71 -11.07 12.91
N LEU A 110 7.70 -10.21 13.09
CA LEU A 110 6.65 -10.02 12.11
C LEU A 110 7.17 -9.07 11.01
N VAL A 111 7.23 -9.56 9.76
CA VAL A 111 7.52 -8.74 8.59
C VAL A 111 6.23 -8.50 7.83
N VAL A 112 5.90 -7.24 7.58
CA VAL A 112 4.75 -6.84 6.78
C VAL A 112 5.24 -6.07 5.56
N TYR A 113 4.86 -6.55 4.38
CA TYR A 113 5.09 -5.85 3.12
C TYR A 113 3.78 -5.27 2.61
N ALA A 114 3.78 -4.00 2.24
CA ALA A 114 2.66 -3.34 1.58
C ALA A 114 3.19 -2.21 0.68
N ALA A 115 2.50 -1.94 -0.42
CA ALA A 115 2.72 -0.73 -1.20
C ALA A 115 1.65 0.32 -0.85
N ASP A 116 2.01 1.60 -0.93
CA ASP A 116 1.14 2.73 -0.59
C ASP A 116 0.05 2.98 -1.64
N ASN A 117 0.35 2.68 -2.91
CA ASN A 117 -0.57 2.77 -4.04
C ASN A 117 -0.16 1.84 -5.18
N GLY A 118 -1.10 1.59 -6.10
CA GLY A 118 -0.81 0.93 -7.35
C GLY A 118 -0.08 1.83 -8.35
N TRP A 119 0.63 1.21 -9.29
CA TRP A 119 1.36 1.89 -10.35
C TRP A 119 1.34 1.05 -11.63
N ILE A 120 0.84 1.61 -12.72
CA ILE A 120 0.98 1.07 -14.06
C ILE A 120 1.90 2.01 -14.83
N GLN A 121 3.08 1.53 -15.23
CA GLN A 121 4.03 2.34 -15.98
C GLN A 121 3.51 2.60 -17.40
N ASP A 122 3.40 3.87 -17.78
CA ASP A 122 3.10 4.27 -19.15
C ASP A 122 4.29 3.88 -20.07
N PRO A 123 4.05 3.06 -21.12
CA PRO A 123 5.12 2.73 -22.05
C PRO A 123 5.67 3.91 -22.85
N GLY A 124 4.87 4.94 -23.03
CA GLY A 124 5.22 6.12 -23.84
C GLY A 124 5.87 7.27 -23.03
N SER A 125 5.88 7.18 -21.70
CA SER A 125 6.39 8.27 -20.87
C SER A 125 6.99 7.77 -19.54
N PRO A 126 7.77 8.62 -18.85
CA PRO A 126 8.31 8.26 -17.52
C PRO A 126 7.25 8.30 -16.39
N ARG A 127 5.99 8.54 -16.72
CA ARG A 127 4.89 8.66 -15.76
C ARG A 127 4.05 7.38 -15.69
N TYR A 128 3.05 7.39 -14.81
CA TYR A 128 2.06 6.33 -14.72
C TYR A 128 0.94 6.50 -15.76
N ALA A 129 0.39 5.38 -16.20
CA ALA A 129 -0.73 5.33 -17.12
C ALA A 129 -2.04 5.84 -16.48
N PRO A 130 -3.06 6.21 -17.28
CA PRO A 130 -4.41 6.43 -16.78
C PRO A 130 -4.95 5.23 -16.00
N ARG A 131 -5.90 5.47 -15.08
CA ARG A 131 -6.52 4.45 -14.20
C ARG A 131 -5.52 3.75 -13.26
N SER A 132 -4.39 4.37 -13.00
CA SER A 132 -3.33 3.93 -12.11
C SER A 132 -3.26 4.83 -10.87
N LYS A 133 -2.06 5.19 -10.40
CA LYS A 133 -1.86 6.11 -9.25
C LYS A 133 -2.81 7.30 -9.28
N GLN A 134 -3.34 7.72 -8.12
CA GLN A 134 -4.31 8.81 -7.94
C GLN A 134 -5.70 8.56 -8.58
N SER A 135 -6.04 7.33 -8.88
CA SER A 135 -7.36 6.97 -9.39
C SER A 135 -8.16 6.11 -8.41
N GLN A 136 -9.46 6.02 -8.67
CA GLN A 136 -10.40 5.17 -7.93
C GLN A 136 -10.41 3.71 -8.41
N TYR A 137 -9.63 3.39 -9.43
CA TYR A 137 -9.56 2.08 -10.05
C TYR A 137 -8.51 1.19 -9.39
N ASP A 138 -8.65 -0.12 -9.55
CA ASP A 138 -7.74 -1.11 -8.96
C ASP A 138 -6.29 -0.90 -9.37
N GLY A 139 -6.03 -0.44 -10.59
CA GLY A 139 -4.69 -0.06 -11.02
C GLY A 139 -3.99 0.99 -10.13
N GLY A 140 -4.77 1.78 -9.40
CA GLY A 140 -4.27 2.75 -8.41
C GLY A 140 -4.45 2.34 -6.94
N LEU A 141 -5.39 1.44 -6.65
CA LEU A 141 -5.79 1.08 -5.29
C LEU A 141 -5.28 -0.29 -4.85
N ARG A 142 -5.31 -1.29 -5.75
CA ARG A 142 -4.96 -2.66 -5.42
C ARG A 142 -3.45 -2.82 -5.32
N THR A 143 -2.98 -3.17 -4.13
CA THR A 143 -1.57 -3.41 -3.84
C THR A 143 -1.42 -4.71 -3.06
N PRO A 144 -0.25 -5.37 -3.13
CA PRO A 144 0.00 -6.54 -2.32
C PRO A 144 0.07 -6.17 -0.85
N ILE A 145 -0.47 -7.03 0.01
CA ILE A 145 -0.24 -7.06 1.44
C ILE A 145 0.26 -8.46 1.77
N MET A 146 1.51 -8.57 2.20
CA MET A 146 2.12 -9.85 2.57
C MET A 146 2.58 -9.82 4.02
N VAL A 147 2.35 -10.91 4.72
CA VAL A 147 2.72 -11.06 6.14
C VAL A 147 3.61 -12.29 6.27
N ARG A 148 4.81 -12.12 6.83
CA ARG A 148 5.75 -13.21 7.13
C ARG A 148 6.03 -13.24 8.63
N TRP A 149 5.76 -14.38 9.27
CA TRP A 149 6.15 -14.68 10.65
C TRP A 149 6.37 -16.18 10.78
N PRO A 150 7.55 -16.71 10.51
CA PRO A 150 7.78 -18.15 10.36
C PRO A 150 7.27 -19.01 11.53
N ALA A 151 7.46 -18.54 12.76
CA ALA A 151 7.01 -19.28 13.94
C ALA A 151 5.48 -19.25 14.18
N ARG A 152 4.72 -18.36 13.50
CA ARG A 152 3.29 -18.12 13.82
C ARG A 152 2.35 -18.10 12.63
N ALA A 153 2.84 -17.86 11.43
CA ALA A 153 2.04 -17.79 10.22
C ALA A 153 2.48 -18.86 9.21
N GLN A 154 1.55 -19.67 8.75
CA GLN A 154 1.82 -20.63 7.69
C GLN A 154 1.63 -19.95 6.32
N PRO A 155 2.42 -20.31 5.30
CA PRO A 155 2.23 -19.82 3.95
C PRO A 155 0.81 -20.12 3.46
N THR A 156 0.12 -19.10 3.02
CA THR A 156 -1.22 -19.19 2.43
C THR A 156 -1.45 -18.05 1.46
N ASP A 157 -2.21 -18.32 0.41
CA ASP A 157 -2.74 -17.31 -0.48
C ASP A 157 -4.22 -17.10 -0.13
N SER A 158 -4.53 -15.97 0.50
CA SER A 158 -5.85 -15.70 1.03
C SER A 158 -6.75 -15.05 -0.03
N PRO A 159 -7.92 -15.62 -0.37
CA PRO A 159 -8.87 -15.01 -1.29
C PRO A 159 -9.71 -13.89 -0.66
N HIS A 160 -9.50 -13.62 0.62
CA HIS A 160 -10.32 -12.67 1.37
C HIS A 160 -9.82 -11.23 1.21
N LEU A 161 -10.74 -10.29 1.37
CA LEU A 161 -10.44 -8.86 1.29
C LEU A 161 -9.55 -8.40 2.45
N ALA A 162 -8.50 -7.66 2.13
CA ALA A 162 -7.64 -6.97 3.08
C ALA A 162 -7.50 -5.49 2.70
N SER A 163 -7.14 -4.66 3.66
CA SER A 163 -6.98 -3.23 3.44
C SER A 163 -5.79 -2.69 4.23
N SER A 164 -5.17 -1.60 3.78
CA SER A 164 -4.05 -0.98 4.48
C SER A 164 -4.38 -0.54 5.91
N ILE A 165 -5.66 -0.31 6.24
CA ILE A 165 -6.09 -0.02 7.63
C ILE A 165 -5.89 -1.20 8.59
N ASP A 166 -5.66 -2.40 8.07
CA ASP A 166 -5.43 -3.62 8.86
C ASP A 166 -4.00 -3.71 9.39
N LEU A 167 -3.07 -2.96 8.80
CA LEU A 167 -1.65 -3.03 9.15
C LEU A 167 -1.42 -2.64 10.60
N ALA A 168 -1.99 -1.51 11.05
CA ALA A 168 -1.81 -1.02 12.40
C ALA A 168 -2.39 -1.99 13.46
N PRO A 169 -3.65 -2.47 13.37
CA PRO A 169 -4.16 -3.48 14.29
C PRO A 169 -3.34 -4.77 14.32
N THR A 170 -2.84 -5.22 13.17
CA THR A 170 -1.99 -6.42 13.07
C THR A 170 -0.68 -6.24 13.82
N VAL A 171 0.01 -5.12 13.60
CA VAL A 171 1.29 -4.81 14.26
C VAL A 171 1.10 -4.63 15.77
N LEU A 172 0.08 -3.90 16.20
CA LEU A 172 -0.21 -3.70 17.63
C LEU A 172 -0.51 -5.04 18.33
N HIS A 173 -1.33 -5.88 17.71
CA HIS A 173 -1.63 -7.20 18.25
C HIS A 173 -0.37 -8.08 18.35
N ALA A 174 0.47 -8.08 17.31
CA ALA A 174 1.73 -8.83 17.32
C ALA A 174 2.69 -8.35 18.40
N ALA A 175 2.70 -7.06 18.70
CA ALA A 175 3.49 -6.45 19.75
C ALA A 175 2.89 -6.62 21.16
N GLY A 176 1.71 -7.26 21.31
CA GLY A 176 1.01 -7.39 22.60
C GLY A 176 0.44 -6.07 23.12
N VAL A 177 0.24 -5.08 22.23
CA VAL A 177 -0.33 -3.77 22.58
C VAL A 177 -1.82 -3.76 22.30
N SER A 178 -2.60 -3.19 23.21
CA SER A 178 -4.06 -3.07 23.03
C SER A 178 -4.39 -2.22 21.79
N VAL A 179 -5.25 -2.75 20.94
CA VAL A 179 -5.73 -2.05 19.75
C VAL A 179 -6.77 -1.00 20.15
N PRO A 180 -6.57 0.28 19.86
CA PRO A 180 -7.57 1.31 20.13
C PRO A 180 -8.90 1.02 19.39
N PRO A 181 -10.07 1.21 20.03
CA PRO A 181 -11.36 0.92 19.41
C PRO A 181 -11.71 1.84 18.23
N THR A 182 -10.98 2.91 18.06
CA THR A 182 -11.09 3.83 16.91
C THR A 182 -10.46 3.29 15.62
N LEU A 183 -9.62 2.26 15.70
CA LEU A 183 -9.06 1.61 14.52
C LEU A 183 -10.08 0.62 13.95
N GLN A 184 -10.49 0.86 12.71
CA GLN A 184 -11.52 0.06 12.01
C GLN A 184 -10.97 -1.20 11.32
N GLY A 185 -9.66 -1.33 11.22
CA GLY A 185 -8.99 -2.47 10.62
C GLY A 185 -9.10 -3.74 11.48
N ILE A 186 -8.77 -4.87 10.89
CA ILE A 186 -8.73 -6.17 11.57
C ILE A 186 -7.29 -6.66 11.72
N ASN A 187 -7.07 -7.63 12.59
CA ASN A 187 -5.79 -8.35 12.66
C ASN A 187 -5.69 -9.36 11.52
N LEU A 188 -4.76 -9.18 10.61
CA LEU A 188 -4.53 -10.10 9.48
C LEU A 188 -4.00 -11.48 9.89
N LEU A 189 -3.51 -11.64 11.12
CA LEU A 189 -3.12 -12.93 11.68
C LEU A 189 -4.30 -13.72 12.26
N ASP A 190 -5.47 -13.12 12.38
CA ASP A 190 -6.71 -13.76 12.79
C ASP A 190 -7.49 -14.26 11.57
N ALA A 191 -7.30 -15.53 11.23
CA ALA A 191 -7.96 -16.15 10.08
C ALA A 191 -9.51 -16.05 10.13
N LYS A 192 -10.11 -16.03 11.34
CA LYS A 192 -11.57 -15.88 11.47
C LYS A 192 -12.03 -14.47 11.18
N ALA A 193 -11.31 -13.47 11.68
CA ALA A 193 -11.59 -12.07 11.38
C ALA A 193 -11.45 -11.80 9.87
N VAL A 194 -10.39 -12.32 9.24
CA VAL A 194 -10.15 -12.20 7.80
C VAL A 194 -11.28 -12.87 7.01
N ALA A 195 -11.66 -14.11 7.33
CA ALA A 195 -12.72 -14.85 6.64
C ALA A 195 -14.12 -14.24 6.84
N SER A 196 -14.36 -13.53 7.94
CA SER A 196 -15.65 -12.90 8.24
C SER A 196 -15.84 -11.54 7.56
N ARG A 197 -14.78 -10.95 7.01
CA ARG A 197 -14.85 -9.63 6.35
C ARG A 197 -15.66 -9.71 5.07
N ARG A 198 -16.70 -8.90 4.99
CA ARG A 198 -17.60 -8.85 3.82
C ARG A 198 -17.22 -7.76 2.84
N ALA A 199 -16.72 -6.63 3.33
CA ALA A 199 -16.43 -5.46 2.50
C ALA A 199 -15.20 -4.70 2.99
N ILE A 200 -14.60 -3.97 2.06
CA ILE A 200 -13.63 -2.91 2.31
C ILE A 200 -14.11 -1.61 1.65
N TYR A 201 -13.67 -0.50 2.19
CA TYR A 201 -14.10 0.84 1.79
C TYR A 201 -12.90 1.74 1.57
N GLY A 202 -13.07 2.77 0.75
CA GLY A 202 -12.07 3.79 0.60
C GLY A 202 -12.62 5.06 -0.05
N ALA A 203 -11.77 6.08 -0.05
CA ALA A 203 -12.04 7.34 -0.70
C ALA A 203 -10.81 7.85 -1.43
N VAL A 204 -11.04 8.57 -2.52
CA VAL A 204 -10.01 9.26 -3.28
C VAL A 204 -10.19 10.75 -3.07
N PHE A 205 -9.12 11.41 -2.69
CA PHE A 205 -9.09 12.83 -2.41
C PHE A 205 -8.34 13.60 -3.51
N THR A 206 -8.51 14.90 -3.55
CA THR A 206 -7.62 15.76 -4.33
C THR A 206 -6.17 15.58 -3.83
N HIS A 207 -5.20 15.66 -4.74
CA HIS A 207 -3.79 15.47 -4.38
C HIS A 207 -3.35 16.45 -3.27
N ASP A 208 -3.75 17.70 -3.40
CA ASP A 208 -3.56 18.70 -2.35
C ASP A 208 -4.86 18.83 -1.55
N SER A 209 -4.81 18.51 -0.27
CA SER A 209 -5.95 18.65 0.63
C SER A 209 -6.33 20.13 0.78
N GLN A 210 -7.60 20.44 0.57
CA GLN A 210 -8.11 21.81 0.72
C GLN A 210 -8.25 22.23 2.19
N ASP A 211 -8.61 21.26 3.03
CA ASP A 211 -8.77 21.45 4.46
C ASP A 211 -8.51 20.12 5.16
N ILE A 212 -7.39 20.02 5.86
CA ILE A 212 -6.96 18.79 6.54
C ILE A 212 -7.88 18.45 7.75
N THR A 213 -8.62 19.42 8.27
CA THR A 213 -9.57 19.21 9.37
C THR A 213 -10.95 18.79 8.87
N ARG A 214 -11.23 18.99 7.59
CA ARG A 214 -12.48 18.63 6.92
C ARG A 214 -12.21 17.82 5.65
N PRO A 215 -11.88 16.53 5.77
CA PRO A 215 -11.54 15.69 4.63
C PRO A 215 -12.63 15.65 3.55
N ALA A 216 -13.89 15.78 3.93
CA ALA A 216 -15.03 15.89 3.01
C ALA A 216 -14.85 16.97 1.92
N ALA A 217 -14.17 18.08 2.24
CA ALA A 217 -13.89 19.16 1.30
C ALA A 217 -13.00 18.75 0.12
N SER A 218 -12.23 17.67 0.28
CA SER A 218 -11.25 17.20 -0.71
C SER A 218 -11.64 15.89 -1.38
N VAL A 219 -12.74 15.23 -0.97
CA VAL A 219 -13.14 13.94 -1.51
C VAL A 219 -13.63 14.08 -2.94
N ARG A 220 -13.12 13.22 -3.83
CA ARG A 220 -13.50 13.11 -5.23
C ARG A 220 -14.39 11.90 -5.48
N TRP A 221 -13.99 10.74 -5.00
CA TRP A 221 -14.75 9.48 -5.08
C TRP A 221 -14.71 8.74 -3.76
N ARG A 222 -15.78 7.98 -3.52
CA ARG A 222 -15.82 6.94 -2.50
C ARG A 222 -16.06 5.60 -3.20
N TRP A 223 -15.56 4.54 -2.62
CA TRP A 223 -15.77 3.22 -3.16
C TRP A 223 -15.98 2.17 -2.06
N ILE A 224 -16.69 1.13 -2.42
CA ILE A 224 -16.87 -0.09 -1.63
C ILE A 224 -16.55 -1.29 -2.51
N MET A 225 -15.84 -2.27 -1.94
CA MET A 225 -15.71 -3.59 -2.52
C MET A 225 -16.34 -4.59 -1.56
N GLU A 226 -17.41 -5.27 -2.02
CA GLU A 226 -18.09 -6.33 -1.28
C GLU A 226 -18.06 -7.62 -2.08
N GLY A 227 -17.41 -8.65 -1.53
CA GLY A 227 -17.10 -9.85 -2.29
C GLY A 227 -16.30 -9.50 -3.53
N HIS A 228 -16.90 -9.71 -4.70
CA HIS A 228 -16.32 -9.38 -6.00
C HIS A 228 -16.96 -8.15 -6.68
N ARG A 229 -17.88 -7.47 -6.01
CA ARG A 229 -18.53 -6.26 -6.53
C ARG A 229 -17.82 -5.01 -6.03
N LYS A 230 -17.46 -4.14 -6.97
CA LYS A 230 -16.87 -2.84 -6.66
C LYS A 230 -17.79 -1.73 -7.15
N LEU A 231 -18.26 -0.89 -6.24
CA LEU A 231 -19.03 0.31 -6.56
C LEU A 231 -18.16 1.55 -6.29
N ILE A 232 -18.15 2.47 -7.25
CA ILE A 232 -17.47 3.77 -7.17
C ILE A 232 -18.53 4.85 -7.30
N ILE A 233 -18.57 5.78 -6.33
CA ILE A 233 -19.51 6.91 -6.29
C ILE A 233 -18.72 8.22 -6.39
N PRO A 234 -18.98 9.04 -7.41
CA PRO A 234 -18.38 10.36 -7.52
C PRO A 234 -18.98 11.33 -6.48
N ASN A 235 -18.16 12.30 -6.07
CA ASN A 235 -18.68 13.49 -5.39
C ASN A 235 -19.12 14.50 -6.43
N PRO A 236 -20.44 14.81 -6.56
CA PRO A 236 -20.92 15.71 -7.62
C PRO A 236 -20.32 17.12 -7.58
N ALA A 237 -19.89 17.57 -6.40
CA ALA A 237 -19.27 18.88 -6.24
C ALA A 237 -17.85 18.93 -6.84
N ARG A 238 -17.20 17.78 -7.03
CA ARG A 238 -15.83 17.67 -7.56
C ARG A 238 -15.76 17.00 -8.92
N GLU A 239 -16.69 16.11 -9.19
CA GLU A 239 -16.77 15.32 -10.41
C GLU A 239 -18.19 15.43 -11.02
N PRO A 240 -18.60 16.65 -11.47
CA PRO A 240 -19.99 16.93 -11.88
C PRO A 240 -20.43 16.14 -13.13
N ALA A 241 -19.51 15.68 -13.95
CA ALA A 241 -19.81 14.90 -15.16
C ALA A 241 -19.70 13.38 -14.94
N ALA A 242 -19.21 12.94 -13.76
CA ALA A 242 -19.04 11.53 -13.49
C ALA A 242 -20.35 10.90 -13.02
N VAL A 243 -20.51 9.61 -13.29
CA VAL A 243 -21.64 8.79 -12.89
C VAL A 243 -21.18 7.66 -11.98
N PRO A 244 -22.09 7.03 -11.19
CA PRO A 244 -21.74 5.82 -10.47
C PRO A 244 -21.23 4.73 -11.40
N GLU A 245 -20.24 3.97 -10.92
CA GLU A 245 -19.63 2.86 -11.66
C GLU A 245 -19.69 1.58 -10.81
N LEU A 246 -20.19 0.50 -11.40
CA LEU A 246 -20.27 -0.82 -10.75
C LEU A 246 -19.55 -1.85 -11.60
N TYR A 247 -18.65 -2.61 -10.97
CA TYR A 247 -17.83 -3.62 -11.63
C TYR A 247 -17.94 -4.99 -10.97
N ASP A 248 -17.76 -6.04 -11.78
CA ASP A 248 -17.57 -7.42 -11.33
C ASP A 248 -16.10 -7.79 -11.47
N MET A 249 -15.35 -7.72 -10.38
CA MET A 249 -13.91 -7.90 -10.36
C MET A 249 -13.43 -9.32 -10.66
N THR A 250 -14.34 -10.30 -10.78
CA THR A 250 -14.00 -11.66 -11.22
C THR A 250 -14.06 -11.82 -12.74
N LEU A 251 -14.81 -10.96 -13.42
CA LEU A 251 -15.04 -11.01 -14.86
C LEU A 251 -14.39 -9.84 -15.61
N ASP A 252 -14.06 -8.77 -14.89
CA ASP A 252 -13.58 -7.50 -15.42
C ASP A 252 -12.64 -6.83 -14.40
N ASP A 253 -11.48 -7.42 -14.20
CA ASP A 253 -10.46 -6.93 -13.25
C ASP A 253 -9.80 -5.61 -13.70
N GLU A 254 -9.94 -5.26 -15.00
CA GLU A 254 -9.52 -3.97 -15.55
C GLU A 254 -10.60 -2.87 -15.46
N GLU A 255 -11.80 -3.19 -14.91
CA GLU A 255 -12.90 -2.25 -14.69
C GLU A 255 -13.35 -1.52 -15.96
N THR A 256 -13.44 -2.25 -17.08
CA THR A 256 -13.73 -1.67 -18.40
C THR A 256 -15.22 -1.60 -18.72
N ARG A 257 -16.06 -2.42 -18.06
CA ARG A 257 -17.51 -2.52 -18.28
C ARG A 257 -18.30 -2.06 -17.07
N ASN A 258 -18.79 -0.84 -17.11
CA ASN A 258 -19.68 -0.32 -16.07
C ASN A 258 -21.06 -0.98 -16.12
N LEU A 259 -21.45 -1.67 -15.05
CA LEU A 259 -22.74 -2.39 -14.90
C LEU A 259 -23.80 -1.55 -14.16
N ALA A 260 -23.52 -0.31 -13.78
CA ALA A 260 -24.41 0.47 -12.91
C ALA A 260 -25.81 0.69 -13.51
N ALA A 261 -25.89 0.93 -14.81
CA ALA A 261 -27.17 1.09 -15.51
C ALA A 261 -27.99 -0.20 -15.56
N ASP A 262 -27.33 -1.35 -15.69
CA ASP A 262 -27.96 -2.67 -15.80
C ASP A 262 -28.39 -3.22 -14.42
N ARG A 263 -27.85 -2.68 -13.31
CA ARG A 263 -28.00 -3.21 -11.95
C ARG A 263 -28.33 -2.13 -10.92
N PRO A 264 -29.41 -1.34 -11.11
CA PRO A 264 -29.70 -0.18 -10.26
C PRO A 264 -29.99 -0.55 -8.79
N GLU A 265 -30.60 -1.70 -8.52
CA GLU A 265 -30.88 -2.13 -7.14
C GLU A 265 -29.59 -2.54 -6.39
N GLU A 266 -28.62 -3.13 -7.09
CA GLU A 266 -27.31 -3.44 -6.51
C GLU A 266 -26.54 -2.15 -6.20
N VAL A 267 -26.52 -1.19 -7.12
CA VAL A 267 -25.95 0.16 -6.89
C VAL A 267 -26.56 0.81 -5.65
N LYS A 268 -27.89 0.81 -5.53
CA LYS A 268 -28.61 1.38 -4.38
C LYS A 268 -28.27 0.68 -3.07
N ALA A 269 -28.13 -0.64 -3.07
CA ALA A 269 -27.78 -1.40 -1.87
C ALA A 269 -26.35 -1.11 -1.40
N LEU A 270 -25.38 -1.10 -2.33
CA LEU A 270 -23.98 -0.81 -2.03
C LEU A 270 -23.79 0.67 -1.65
N THR A 271 -24.52 1.60 -2.27
CA THR A 271 -24.47 3.02 -1.91
C THR A 271 -24.90 3.24 -0.46
N ARG A 272 -25.99 2.58 -0.01
CA ARG A 272 -26.41 2.66 1.40
C ARG A 272 -25.31 2.24 2.36
N ARG A 273 -24.64 1.11 2.09
CA ARG A 273 -23.50 0.64 2.91
C ARG A 273 -22.32 1.57 2.90
N LEU A 274 -22.05 2.20 1.76
CA LEU A 274 -21.00 3.19 1.61
C LEU A 274 -21.33 4.46 2.40
N ASP A 275 -22.60 4.88 2.42
CA ASP A 275 -23.10 6.01 3.19
C ASP A 275 -23.11 5.72 4.70
N ASP A 276 -23.46 4.50 5.11
CA ASP A 276 -23.37 4.04 6.50
C ASP A 276 -21.90 4.05 7.01
N TRP A 277 -20.92 3.75 6.12
CA TRP A 277 -19.51 3.83 6.49
C TRP A 277 -19.04 5.30 6.61
N TRP A 278 -19.37 6.13 5.65
CA TRP A 278 -19.04 7.56 5.67
C TRP A 278 -19.82 8.35 4.63
N THR A 279 -20.51 9.40 5.09
CA THR A 279 -21.14 10.43 4.26
C THR A 279 -20.35 11.73 4.41
N PRO A 280 -19.69 12.22 3.34
CA PRO A 280 -18.91 13.46 3.36
C PRO A 280 -19.71 14.71 3.68
#